data_3d96ad388ed1581218a3b1c36b5bb11a
#
_entry.id   3d96ad388ed1581218a3b1c36b5bb11a
#
_cell.length_a   1.000
_cell.length_b   1.000
_cell.length_c   1.000
_cell.angle_alpha   90.00
_cell.angle_beta   90.00
_cell.angle_gamma   90.00
#
_symmetry.space_group_name_H-M   'P 1'
#
loop_
_entity.id
_entity.type
_entity.pdbx_description
1 polymer ?
#
loop_
_entity_poly.entity_id
_entity_poly.type
_entity_poly.pdbx_seq_one_letter_code
_entity_poly.pdbx_strand_id
1 'polypeptide(L)'
;LGNLLWSYAKQAQLSLEVIEALGDDVNLVTTGRLAVYETSCLDNGEANIKGLFVEAARAAESFGLSQYTNQDLSNAVWAFATLGLLHSGLFKSVENEVKSRLTNNRTKFRGQEISNLLWSYATVNAQPDPSFIDAISYYVARECMGRNGIREKSLTSLFTQRQELANLAWGCAVVGQYP
;
A
#
# COMPACT_ATOMS: atom_id res chain seq x y z
N LEU A 1 -1.50 2.87 14.18
CA LEU A 1 -1.75 1.56 13.57
C LEU A 1 -0.86 1.35 12.33
N GLY A 2 -0.85 2.26 11.35
CA GLY A 2 -0.08 2.14 10.11
C GLY A 2 1.41 1.87 10.34
N ASN A 3 2.04 2.61 11.25
CA ASN A 3 3.46 2.41 11.57
C ASN A 3 3.73 1.06 12.26
N LEU A 4 2.82 0.57 13.09
CA LEU A 4 2.94 -0.75 13.72
C LEU A 4 2.85 -1.86 12.66
N LEU A 5 1.82 -1.83 11.83
CA LEU A 5 1.65 -2.79 10.74
C LEU A 5 2.83 -2.75 9.75
N TRP A 6 3.31 -1.54 9.42
CA TRP A 6 4.50 -1.34 8.59
C TRP A 6 5.74 -2.00 9.22
N SER A 7 5.94 -1.82 10.53
CA SER A 7 7.06 -2.40 11.25
C SER A 7 7.05 -3.93 11.20
N TYR A 8 5.87 -4.55 11.41
CA TYR A 8 5.70 -6.00 11.30
C TYR A 8 5.91 -6.51 9.88
N ALA A 9 5.35 -5.84 8.88
CA ALA A 9 5.53 -6.21 7.48
C ALA A 9 7.00 -6.12 7.05
N LYS A 10 7.72 -5.10 7.50
CA LYS A 10 9.14 -4.92 7.22
C LYS A 10 10.00 -6.00 7.88
N GLN A 11 9.69 -6.36 9.13
CA GLN A 11 10.37 -7.44 9.83
C GLN A 11 10.15 -8.78 9.13
N ALA A 12 8.92 -9.05 8.69
CA ALA A 12 8.58 -10.26 7.96
C ALA A 12 9.32 -10.33 6.62
N GLN A 13 9.41 -9.22 5.88
CA GLN A 13 10.16 -9.15 4.62
C GLN A 13 11.66 -9.45 4.84
N LEU A 14 12.27 -8.88 5.88
CA LEU A 14 13.67 -9.15 6.22
C LEU A 14 13.90 -10.62 6.57
N SER A 15 12.97 -11.25 7.25
CA SER A 15 13.04 -12.68 7.56
C SER A 15 13.00 -13.56 6.30
N LEU A 16 12.20 -13.17 5.31
CA LEU A 16 12.14 -13.87 4.01
C LEU A 16 13.44 -13.71 3.22
N GLU A 17 14.01 -12.50 3.17
CA GLU A 17 15.29 -12.26 2.51
C GLU A 17 16.43 -13.09 3.13
N VAL A 18 16.42 -13.27 4.46
CA VAL A 18 17.40 -14.12 5.16
C VAL A 18 17.18 -15.59 4.82
N ILE A 19 15.94 -16.07 4.74
CA ILE A 19 15.62 -17.45 4.36
C ILE A 19 16.04 -17.72 2.92
N GLU A 20 15.77 -16.82 1.98
CA GLU A 20 16.22 -16.92 0.59
C GLU A 20 17.75 -16.93 0.47
N ALA A 21 18.46 -16.16 1.31
CA ALA A 21 19.92 -16.11 1.32
C ALA A 21 20.58 -17.37 1.90
N LEU A 22 19.88 -18.14 2.72
CA LEU A 22 20.38 -19.37 3.35
C LEU A 22 20.34 -20.61 2.42
N GLY A 23 19.73 -20.50 1.24
CA GLY A 23 19.80 -21.50 0.16
C GLY A 23 18.93 -22.74 0.35
N ASP A 24 19.03 -23.67 -0.61
CA ASP A 24 18.12 -24.76 -0.96
C ASP A 24 17.87 -25.87 0.09
N ASP A 25 18.38 -25.75 1.30
CA ASP A 25 18.17 -26.74 2.35
C ASP A 25 16.80 -26.66 3.05
N VAL A 26 16.03 -25.64 2.73
CA VAL A 26 14.65 -25.51 3.20
C VAL A 26 13.73 -25.78 2.02
N ASN A 27 13.06 -26.91 2.03
CA ASN A 27 12.11 -27.35 1.01
C ASN A 27 10.87 -26.43 1.01
N LEU A 28 11.10 -25.15 0.66
CA LEU A 28 10.08 -24.12 0.50
C LEU A 28 9.50 -24.25 -0.90
N VAL A 29 8.41 -25.01 -1.01
CA VAL A 29 7.60 -25.04 -2.24
C VAL A 29 7.16 -23.62 -2.54
N THR A 30 7.80 -23.05 -3.54
CA THR A 30 7.54 -21.75 -4.12
C THR A 30 6.18 -21.71 -4.82
N THR A 31 5.13 -21.59 -4.05
CA THR A 31 3.84 -21.15 -4.59
C THR A 31 3.35 -19.96 -3.78
N GLY A 32 3.81 -18.79 -4.16
CA GLY A 32 3.31 -17.53 -3.64
C GLY A 32 3.83 -17.18 -2.23
N ARG A 33 4.21 -15.95 -2.05
CA ARG A 33 4.73 -15.30 -0.84
C ARG A 33 3.98 -15.56 0.49
N LEU A 34 2.92 -16.35 0.47
CA LEU A 34 2.03 -16.64 1.61
C LEU A 34 2.27 -17.99 2.28
N ALA A 35 2.90 -18.94 1.60
CA ALA A 35 3.03 -20.31 2.12
C ALA A 35 3.94 -20.40 3.36
N VAL A 36 4.91 -19.49 3.49
CA VAL A 36 5.87 -19.50 4.61
C VAL A 36 5.21 -19.20 5.96
N TYR A 37 4.13 -18.44 5.97
CA TYR A 37 3.44 -18.09 7.21
C TYR A 37 2.34 -19.08 7.62
N GLU A 38 1.92 -19.96 6.72
CA GLU A 38 0.87 -20.95 7.03
C GLU A 38 1.37 -22.14 7.86
N THR A 39 2.64 -22.47 7.76
CA THR A 39 3.18 -23.70 8.38
C THR A 39 3.89 -23.50 9.72
N SER A 40 4.45 -22.33 10.00
CA SER A 40 5.24 -22.13 11.23
C SER A 40 4.47 -21.58 12.43
N CYS A 41 3.24 -21.10 12.25
CA CYS A 41 2.48 -20.42 13.30
C CYS A 41 1.34 -21.25 13.88
N LEU A 42 1.20 -22.52 13.49
CA LEU A 42 0.03 -23.33 13.89
C LEU A 42 0.20 -24.14 15.18
N ASP A 43 1.44 -24.30 15.69
CA ASP A 43 1.66 -25.29 16.75
C ASP A 43 1.94 -24.76 18.17
N ASN A 44 2.16 -23.45 18.40
CA ASN A 44 2.62 -23.00 19.72
C ASN A 44 1.90 -21.76 20.31
N GLY A 45 0.64 -21.49 19.98
CA GLY A 45 -0.13 -20.42 20.65
C GLY A 45 0.37 -19.00 20.37
N GLU A 46 1.30 -18.83 19.44
CA GLU A 46 1.73 -17.52 18.99
C GLU A 46 0.65 -16.89 18.13
N ALA A 47 0.35 -15.61 18.40
CA ALA A 47 -0.66 -14.85 17.68
C ALA A 47 -0.39 -14.90 16.18
N ASN A 48 -1.27 -15.53 15.44
CA ASN A 48 -1.18 -15.63 13.99
C ASN A 48 -1.13 -14.21 13.38
N ILE A 49 -0.03 -13.87 12.70
CA ILE A 49 0.18 -12.56 12.08
C ILE A 49 -1.01 -12.18 11.19
N LYS A 50 -1.55 -13.13 10.42
CA LYS A 50 -2.77 -12.87 9.61
C LYS A 50 -3.95 -12.46 10.50
N GLY A 51 -4.15 -13.14 11.63
CA GLY A 51 -5.21 -12.78 12.59
C GLY A 51 -5.03 -11.36 13.12
N LEU A 52 -3.80 -10.99 13.50
CA LEU A 52 -3.49 -9.63 13.94
C LEU A 52 -3.85 -8.60 12.85
N PHE A 53 -3.50 -8.86 11.60
CA PHE A 53 -3.81 -7.95 10.49
C PHE A 53 -5.31 -7.85 10.23
N VAL A 54 -6.05 -8.96 10.29
CA VAL A 54 -7.50 -8.96 10.16
C VAL A 54 -8.17 -8.14 11.27
N GLU A 55 -7.76 -8.34 12.52
CA GLU A 55 -8.31 -7.57 13.64
C GLU A 55 -7.90 -6.09 13.59
N ALA A 56 -6.69 -5.79 13.13
CA ALA A 56 -6.25 -4.42 12.89
C ALA A 56 -7.07 -3.73 11.80
N ALA A 57 -7.42 -4.43 10.72
CA ALA A 57 -8.30 -3.93 9.67
C ALA A 57 -9.71 -3.64 10.21
N ARG A 58 -10.30 -4.59 10.94
CA ARG A 58 -11.62 -4.42 11.57
C ARG A 58 -11.65 -3.23 12.53
N ALA A 59 -10.61 -3.10 13.36
CA ALA A 59 -10.47 -1.96 14.26
C ALA A 59 -10.39 -0.64 13.50
N ALA A 60 -9.57 -0.56 12.45
CA ALA A 60 -9.45 0.62 11.62
C ALA A 60 -10.79 1.02 10.96
N GLU A 61 -11.53 0.05 10.45
CA GLU A 61 -12.85 0.27 9.87
C GLU A 61 -13.86 0.77 10.91
N SER A 62 -13.85 0.20 12.11
CA SER A 62 -14.79 0.57 13.18
C SER A 62 -14.54 1.97 13.75
N PHE A 63 -13.28 2.39 13.86
CA PHE A 63 -12.91 3.74 14.31
C PHE A 63 -13.07 4.80 13.21
N GLY A 64 -13.13 4.38 11.96
CA GLY A 64 -13.12 5.26 10.80
C GLY A 64 -11.71 5.80 10.51
N LEU A 65 -11.45 6.08 9.24
CA LEU A 65 -10.10 6.45 8.79
C LEU A 65 -9.81 7.95 8.78
N SER A 66 -10.79 8.79 9.10
CA SER A 66 -10.64 10.25 9.04
C SER A 66 -9.57 10.82 9.98
N GLN A 67 -9.28 10.12 11.08
CA GLN A 67 -8.25 10.51 12.06
C GLN A 67 -6.84 10.05 11.68
N TYR A 68 -6.70 9.19 10.69
CA TYR A 68 -5.40 8.69 10.24
C TYR A 68 -4.70 9.74 9.35
N THR A 69 -3.39 9.84 9.46
CA THR A 69 -2.61 10.66 8.53
C THR A 69 -2.55 10.01 7.15
N ASN A 70 -2.16 10.76 6.11
CA ASN A 70 -1.93 10.18 4.77
C ASN A 70 -0.87 9.08 4.81
N GLN A 71 0.15 9.26 5.65
CA GLN A 71 1.19 8.27 5.87
C GLN A 71 0.63 7.00 6.51
N ASP A 72 -0.25 7.11 7.51
CA ASP A 72 -0.87 5.94 8.14
C ASP A 72 -1.71 5.16 7.14
N LEU A 73 -2.50 5.84 6.30
CA LEU A 73 -3.33 5.20 5.27
C LEU A 73 -2.47 4.45 4.25
N SER A 74 -1.43 5.11 3.72
CA SER A 74 -0.53 4.49 2.74
C SER A 74 0.27 3.34 3.33
N ASN A 75 0.77 3.47 4.57
CA ASN A 75 1.51 2.43 5.27
C ASN A 75 0.63 1.23 5.64
N ALA A 76 -0.64 1.45 5.97
CA ALA A 76 -1.55 0.35 6.27
C ALA A 76 -1.72 -0.58 5.06
N VAL A 77 -2.13 -0.05 3.91
CA VAL A 77 -2.30 -0.88 2.70
C VAL A 77 -0.96 -1.44 2.18
N TRP A 78 0.14 -0.69 2.35
CA TRP A 78 1.47 -1.17 2.01
C TRP A 78 1.87 -2.39 2.84
N ALA A 79 1.60 -2.38 4.14
CA ALA A 79 1.89 -3.49 5.04
C ALA A 79 1.11 -4.75 4.65
N PHE A 80 -0.18 -4.61 4.35
CA PHE A 80 -1.01 -5.71 3.85
C PHE A 80 -0.48 -6.25 2.52
N ALA A 81 -0.17 -5.36 1.58
CA ALA A 81 0.33 -5.75 0.27
C ALA A 81 1.70 -6.45 0.35
N THR A 82 2.59 -6.01 1.24
CA THR A 82 3.91 -6.63 1.45
C THR A 82 3.78 -8.08 1.92
N LEU A 83 2.75 -8.39 2.70
CA LEU A 83 2.42 -9.76 3.13
C LEU A 83 1.54 -10.51 2.14
N GLY A 84 1.21 -9.93 0.99
CA GLY A 84 0.29 -10.50 0.01
C GLY A 84 -1.15 -10.63 0.52
N LEU A 85 -1.54 -9.85 1.53
CA LEU A 85 -2.87 -9.88 2.13
C LEU A 85 -3.77 -8.84 1.49
N LEU A 86 -4.92 -9.26 0.96
CA LEU A 86 -5.99 -8.38 0.53
C LEU A 86 -7.14 -8.42 1.55
N HIS A 87 -7.36 -7.32 2.25
CA HIS A 87 -8.57 -7.10 3.06
C HIS A 87 -9.46 -6.08 2.34
N SER A 88 -10.45 -6.57 1.60
CA SER A 88 -11.26 -5.75 0.69
C SER A 88 -11.93 -4.55 1.38
N GLY A 89 -12.43 -4.73 2.61
CA GLY A 89 -13.04 -3.65 3.40
C GLY A 89 -12.03 -2.53 3.70
N LEU A 90 -10.84 -2.87 4.24
CA LEU A 90 -9.80 -1.89 4.55
C LEU A 90 -9.37 -1.14 3.29
N PHE A 91 -9.07 -1.85 2.19
CA PHE A 91 -8.67 -1.23 0.93
C PHE A 91 -9.74 -0.28 0.41
N LYS A 92 -11.02 -0.70 0.45
CA LYS A 92 -12.13 0.16 0.03
C LYS A 92 -12.32 1.38 0.94
N SER A 93 -12.14 1.21 2.24
CA SER A 93 -12.22 2.32 3.19
C SER A 93 -11.09 3.33 3.00
N VAL A 94 -9.86 2.85 2.75
CA VAL A 94 -8.70 3.70 2.41
C VAL A 94 -8.94 4.42 1.10
N GLU A 95 -9.41 3.73 0.06
CA GLU A 95 -9.77 4.32 -1.24
C GLU A 95 -10.74 5.50 -1.07
N ASN A 96 -11.83 5.29 -0.33
CA ASN A 96 -12.85 6.31 -0.11
C ASN A 96 -12.29 7.52 0.63
N GLU A 97 -11.51 7.29 1.69
CA GLU A 97 -10.90 8.38 2.48
C GLU A 97 -9.87 9.16 1.67
N VAL A 98 -8.97 8.48 0.97
CA VAL A 98 -7.97 9.11 0.11
C VAL A 98 -8.64 9.91 -1.01
N LYS A 99 -9.62 9.33 -1.70
CA LYS A 99 -10.40 10.03 -2.73
C LYS A 99 -11.06 11.30 -2.18
N SER A 100 -11.68 11.21 -1.01
CA SER A 100 -12.29 12.37 -0.33
C SER A 100 -11.25 13.47 -0.05
N ARG A 101 -10.06 13.11 0.43
CA ARG A 101 -8.99 14.08 0.73
C ARG A 101 -8.45 14.75 -0.52
N LEU A 102 -8.22 13.98 -1.58
CA LEU A 102 -7.70 14.49 -2.86
C LEU A 102 -8.70 15.44 -3.52
N THR A 103 -9.98 15.07 -3.53
CA THR A 103 -11.05 15.87 -4.15
C THR A 103 -11.30 17.18 -3.38
N ASN A 104 -11.34 17.09 -2.07
CA ASN A 104 -11.63 18.26 -1.21
C ASN A 104 -10.38 19.10 -0.89
N ASN A 105 -9.22 18.73 -1.41
CA ASN A 105 -7.94 19.40 -1.15
C ASN A 105 -7.65 19.63 0.34
N ARG A 106 -8.06 18.67 1.19
CA ARG A 106 -7.94 18.81 2.66
C ARG A 106 -6.52 18.65 3.17
N THR A 107 -5.73 17.81 2.49
CA THR A 107 -4.34 17.52 2.87
C THR A 107 -3.48 17.35 1.63
N LYS A 108 -2.18 17.61 1.78
CA LYS A 108 -1.21 17.32 0.71
C LYS A 108 -0.64 15.93 0.93
N PHE A 109 -0.66 15.14 -0.14
CA PHE A 109 0.03 13.86 -0.20
C PHE A 109 1.46 14.05 -0.68
N ARG A 110 2.38 13.29 -0.10
CA ARG A 110 3.75 13.17 -0.59
C ARG A 110 3.81 12.16 -1.74
N GLY A 111 4.83 12.26 -2.59
CA GLY A 111 5.03 11.30 -3.67
C GLY A 111 5.13 9.86 -3.17
N GLN A 112 5.82 9.64 -2.05
CA GLN A 112 5.92 8.33 -1.41
C GLN A 112 4.54 7.76 -1.00
N GLU A 113 3.66 8.59 -0.45
CA GLU A 113 2.33 8.15 -0.02
C GLU A 113 1.47 7.73 -1.22
N ILE A 114 1.52 8.51 -2.31
CA ILE A 114 0.83 8.18 -3.57
C ILE A 114 1.40 6.89 -4.20
N SER A 115 2.72 6.79 -4.30
CA SER A 115 3.36 5.61 -4.89
C SER A 115 3.14 4.35 -4.07
N ASN A 116 3.16 4.44 -2.73
CA ASN A 116 2.84 3.31 -1.85
C ASN A 116 1.39 2.85 -2.02
N LEU A 117 0.43 3.78 -2.13
CA LEU A 117 -0.97 3.44 -2.41
C LEU A 117 -1.07 2.63 -3.70
N LEU A 118 -0.64 3.17 -4.84
CA LEU A 118 -0.77 2.51 -6.14
C LEU A 118 -0.01 1.18 -6.18
N TRP A 119 1.20 1.13 -5.62
CA TRP A 119 1.97 -0.10 -5.51
C TRP A 119 1.22 -1.17 -4.71
N SER A 120 0.57 -0.78 -3.61
CA SER A 120 -0.15 -1.72 -2.76
C SER A 120 -1.35 -2.34 -3.48
N TYR A 121 -2.16 -1.53 -4.14
CA TYR A 121 -3.30 -2.03 -4.92
C TYR A 121 -2.86 -2.95 -6.05
N ALA A 122 -1.80 -2.58 -6.77
CA ALA A 122 -1.24 -3.39 -7.83
C ALA A 122 -0.67 -4.73 -7.33
N THR A 123 0.05 -4.71 -6.19
CA THR A 123 0.72 -5.91 -5.64
C THR A 123 -0.27 -6.99 -5.24
N VAL A 124 -1.40 -6.63 -4.64
CA VAL A 124 -2.43 -7.60 -4.23
C VAL A 124 -3.53 -7.77 -5.26
N ASN A 125 -3.35 -7.21 -6.46
CA ASN A 125 -4.34 -7.23 -7.52
C ASN A 125 -5.73 -6.72 -7.07
N ALA A 126 -5.72 -5.71 -6.20
CA ALA A 126 -6.97 -5.04 -5.82
C ALA A 126 -7.48 -4.22 -7.00
N GLN A 127 -8.81 -4.22 -7.15
CA GLN A 127 -9.51 -3.50 -8.21
C GLN A 127 -10.13 -2.23 -7.62
N PRO A 128 -9.42 -1.08 -7.61
CA PRO A 128 -10.01 0.16 -7.13
C PRO A 128 -11.04 0.70 -8.12
N ASP A 129 -11.94 1.52 -7.61
CA ASP A 129 -12.87 2.26 -8.45
C ASP A 129 -12.10 3.18 -9.43
N PRO A 130 -12.46 3.24 -10.72
CA PRO A 130 -11.80 4.13 -11.67
C PRO A 130 -11.69 5.58 -11.20
N SER A 131 -12.69 6.09 -10.49
CA SER A 131 -12.66 7.45 -9.92
C SER A 131 -11.58 7.66 -8.86
N PHE A 132 -11.04 6.61 -8.25
CA PHE A 132 -9.89 6.70 -7.36
C PHE A 132 -8.60 6.98 -8.15
N ILE A 133 -8.42 6.30 -9.27
CA ILE A 133 -7.28 6.50 -10.16
C ILE A 133 -7.36 7.89 -10.80
N ASP A 134 -8.54 8.32 -11.22
CA ASP A 134 -8.78 9.66 -11.73
C ASP A 134 -8.43 10.73 -10.70
N ALA A 135 -8.84 10.55 -9.43
CA ALA A 135 -8.51 11.50 -8.36
C ALA A 135 -7.01 11.61 -8.12
N ILE A 136 -6.29 10.48 -8.11
CA ILE A 136 -4.82 10.47 -7.99
C ILE A 136 -4.18 11.17 -9.21
N SER A 137 -4.60 10.80 -10.41
CA SER A 137 -4.06 11.38 -11.66
C SER A 137 -4.26 12.90 -11.72
N TYR A 138 -5.44 13.34 -11.37
CA TYR A 138 -5.76 14.77 -11.28
C TYR A 138 -4.91 15.49 -10.23
N TYR A 139 -4.75 14.88 -9.05
CA TYR A 139 -3.91 15.43 -7.99
C TYR A 139 -2.45 15.58 -8.45
N VAL A 140 -1.86 14.55 -9.01
CA VAL A 140 -0.48 14.56 -9.49
C VAL A 140 -0.31 15.62 -10.60
N ALA A 141 -1.23 15.67 -11.56
CA ALA A 141 -1.20 16.67 -12.61
C ALA A 141 -1.27 18.10 -12.04
N ARG A 142 -2.18 18.35 -11.12
CA ARG A 142 -2.35 19.65 -10.46
C ARG A 142 -1.13 20.10 -9.68
N GLU A 143 -0.49 19.19 -8.93
CA GLU A 143 0.72 19.52 -8.15
C GLU A 143 1.92 19.82 -9.06
N CYS A 144 1.91 19.34 -10.31
CA CYS A 144 2.94 19.62 -11.32
C CYS A 144 2.62 20.86 -12.18
N MET A 145 1.37 21.28 -12.20
CA MET A 145 0.94 22.49 -12.94
C MET A 145 0.88 23.68 -12.00
N GLY A 146 1.39 24.85 -12.45
CA GLY A 146 1.20 26.09 -11.74
C GLY A 146 -0.24 26.60 -11.84
N ARG A 147 -0.54 27.66 -11.07
CA ARG A 147 -1.87 28.28 -11.03
C ARG A 147 -2.41 28.73 -12.40
N ASN A 148 -1.52 28.99 -13.35
CA ASN A 148 -1.86 29.44 -14.71
C ASN A 148 -1.91 28.29 -15.74
N GLY A 149 -1.93 27.02 -15.31
CA GLY A 149 -1.92 25.88 -16.22
C GLY A 149 -0.59 25.62 -16.92
N ILE A 150 0.43 26.43 -16.64
CA ILE A 150 1.79 26.24 -17.14
C ILE A 150 2.50 25.26 -16.21
N ARG A 151 3.23 24.30 -16.79
CA ARG A 151 4.01 23.32 -16.03
C ARG A 151 5.16 24.03 -15.30
N GLU A 152 4.94 24.38 -14.03
CA GLU A 152 5.94 25.09 -13.22
C GLU A 152 6.86 24.11 -12.46
N LYS A 153 6.39 22.90 -12.19
CA LYS A 153 7.12 21.92 -11.41
C LYS A 153 7.28 20.61 -12.18
N SER A 154 8.44 19.98 -12.02
CA SER A 154 8.65 18.62 -12.52
C SER A 154 7.98 17.61 -11.60
N LEU A 155 7.65 16.41 -12.12
CA LEU A 155 7.27 15.24 -11.30
C LEU A 155 8.29 15.00 -10.16
N THR A 156 9.57 15.28 -10.38
CA THR A 156 10.63 15.17 -9.38
C THR A 156 10.47 16.11 -8.19
N SER A 157 9.61 17.11 -8.26
CA SER A 157 9.30 17.97 -7.12
C SER A 157 8.30 17.32 -6.14
N LEU A 158 7.45 16.43 -6.63
CA LEU A 158 6.52 15.65 -5.83
C LEU A 158 7.13 14.31 -5.44
N PHE A 159 7.77 13.64 -6.41
CA PHE A 159 8.44 12.35 -6.22
C PHE A 159 9.94 12.56 -6.15
N THR A 160 10.48 12.50 -4.94
CA THR A 160 11.88 12.86 -4.66
C THR A 160 12.84 11.69 -4.83
N GLN A 161 12.33 10.46 -4.79
CA GLN A 161 13.12 9.24 -4.93
C GLN A 161 12.76 8.50 -6.22
N ARG A 162 13.78 7.87 -6.83
CA ARG A 162 13.59 7.08 -8.06
C ARG A 162 12.59 5.93 -7.86
N GLN A 163 12.61 5.32 -6.68
CA GLN A 163 11.70 4.22 -6.32
C GLN A 163 10.23 4.68 -6.31
N GLU A 164 9.95 5.89 -5.86
CA GLU A 164 8.61 6.47 -5.85
C GLU A 164 8.04 6.57 -7.28
N LEU A 165 8.86 7.05 -8.23
CA LEU A 165 8.47 7.13 -9.64
C LEU A 165 8.29 5.75 -10.28
N ALA A 166 9.18 4.80 -9.96
CA ALA A 166 9.05 3.43 -10.46
C ALA A 166 7.78 2.76 -9.93
N ASN A 167 7.49 2.88 -8.64
CA ASN A 167 6.28 2.35 -8.03
C ASN A 167 5.00 3.00 -8.59
N LEU A 168 5.04 4.33 -8.81
CA LEU A 168 3.94 5.07 -9.45
C LEU A 168 3.66 4.52 -10.85
N ALA A 169 4.70 4.45 -11.70
CA ALA A 169 4.56 3.99 -13.08
C ALA A 169 4.06 2.55 -13.17
N TRP A 170 4.66 1.66 -12.37
CA TRP A 170 4.25 0.27 -12.32
C TRP A 170 2.81 0.11 -11.77
N GLY A 171 2.49 0.81 -10.68
CA GLY A 171 1.15 0.78 -10.10
C GLY A 171 0.08 1.26 -11.07
N CYS A 172 0.32 2.38 -11.76
CA CYS A 172 -0.58 2.87 -12.81
C CYS A 172 -0.74 1.86 -13.96
N ALA A 173 0.36 1.22 -14.40
CA ALA A 173 0.31 0.25 -15.48
C ALA A 173 -0.51 -0.98 -15.10
N VAL A 174 -0.38 -1.48 -13.87
CA VAL A 174 -1.10 -2.66 -13.41
C VAL A 174 -2.56 -2.34 -13.11
N VAL A 175 -2.82 -1.28 -12.33
CA VAL A 175 -4.19 -0.92 -11.91
C VAL A 175 -4.99 -0.30 -13.06
N GLY A 176 -4.34 0.41 -13.98
CA GLY A 176 -4.99 1.06 -15.13
C GLY A 176 -5.27 0.14 -16.32
N GLN A 177 -4.88 -1.15 -16.26
CA GLN A 177 -5.10 -2.12 -17.36
C GLN A 177 -6.50 -2.74 -17.38
N TYR A 178 -7.35 -2.37 -16.46
CA TYR A 178 -8.69 -2.95 -16.39
C TYR A 178 -9.70 -2.01 -17.07
N PRO A 179 -10.47 -2.58 -18.03
CA PRO A 179 -11.50 -1.84 -18.75
C PRO A 179 -12.65 -1.41 -17.89
#